data_5d30d47698d80478e6997979d300acb8
#
_entry.id   5d30d47698d80478e6997979d300acb8
#
_cell.length_a   1.000
_cell.length_b   1.000
_cell.length_c   1.000
_cell.angle_alpha   90.00
_cell.angle_beta   90.00
_cell.angle_gamma   90.00
#
_symmetry.space_group_name_H-M   'P 1'
#
loop_
_entity.id
_entity.type
_entity.pdbx_description
1 polymer ?
#
loop_
_entity_poly.entity_id
_entity_poly.type
_entity_poly.pdbx_seq_one_letter_code
_entity_poly.pdbx_strand_id
1 'polypeptide(L)'
;MKKLFLVAIACLAMMMPANAQILRRIGESAARAAESAVSDKVNEKIREGIDGAFDKNKKDKNRDEEQTEEADEEKTAPQSSKNNKDKQPRTIEAAYAKCDFVPGDEIIFDDDLAGEQLGEFPSKWDLISGVSEVVKFDGKMAFDFQDVGTRVAPLMKNPRNYLTDEFTIECDFYAGDNSTIEEDLYSRSNYRIDFYTEDGTQVCEFDWHTADSKTVSCYYTSTSDRSVSSDAEIGAYLNDGEWNHLSISFNKRAFKAYINGTRVVNIPNMKAPNYLELESRLWGDHGVNFITNVRIAKGAVPLYDRLTTDGKIITYAITFETGKADLKPESMVEIMRIAKLMQDDASLNFEVQGHCDNTGSDKVNDPLSQKRAEAIVAALVEQGIAADRLSAVGKGSHNPIADNSTDEGRAKNRRVEFVKK
;
A
#
# COMPACT_ATOMS: atom_id res chain seq x y z
N MET A 1 -10.24 57.90 -6.50
CA MET A 1 -10.58 57.02 -5.36
C MET A 1 -10.92 55.57 -5.77
N LYS A 2 -11.65 55.33 -6.87
CA LYS A 2 -11.99 53.93 -7.27
C LYS A 2 -10.75 53.10 -7.77
N LYS A 3 -9.70 53.70 -8.32
CA LYS A 3 -8.47 53.00 -8.78
C LYS A 3 -7.52 52.59 -7.63
N LEU A 4 -7.53 53.34 -6.50
CA LEU A 4 -6.74 52.98 -5.32
C LEU A 4 -7.36 51.80 -4.54
N PHE A 5 -8.69 51.64 -4.59
CA PHE A 5 -9.36 50.54 -3.92
C PHE A 5 -9.13 49.19 -4.63
N LEU A 6 -9.03 49.19 -5.95
CA LEU A 6 -8.73 47.97 -6.74
C LEU A 6 -7.29 47.48 -6.54
N VAL A 7 -6.32 48.37 -6.38
CA VAL A 7 -4.91 48.02 -6.11
C VAL A 7 -4.76 47.47 -4.68
N ALA A 8 -5.52 48.00 -3.70
CA ALA A 8 -5.50 47.50 -2.33
C ALA A 8 -6.13 46.09 -2.21
N ILE A 9 -7.14 45.78 -3.01
CA ILE A 9 -7.76 44.43 -3.06
C ILE A 9 -6.81 43.46 -3.77
N ALA A 10 -6.08 43.88 -4.82
CA ALA A 10 -5.11 43.03 -5.50
C ALA A 10 -3.88 42.75 -4.61
N CYS A 11 -3.42 43.70 -3.81
CA CYS A 11 -2.31 43.49 -2.86
C CYS A 11 -2.73 42.65 -1.64
N LEU A 12 -4.01 42.69 -1.23
CA LEU A 12 -4.53 41.80 -0.15
C LEU A 12 -4.67 40.36 -0.61
N ALA A 13 -4.94 40.14 -1.91
CA ALA A 13 -5.03 38.79 -2.50
C ALA A 13 -3.65 38.11 -2.64
N MET A 14 -2.55 38.89 -2.67
CA MET A 14 -1.17 38.37 -2.75
C MET A 14 -0.54 38.05 -1.38
N MET A 15 -1.24 38.33 -0.27
CA MET A 15 -0.78 38.05 1.10
C MET A 15 -1.69 37.02 1.80
N MET A 16 -2.26 36.07 1.06
CA MET A 16 -2.90 34.94 1.70
C MET A 16 -1.82 33.96 2.17
N PRO A 17 -1.80 33.59 3.46
CA PRO A 17 -0.84 32.59 3.94
C PRO A 17 -1.06 31.27 3.21
N ALA A 18 0.02 30.50 2.99
CA ALA A 18 0.04 29.23 2.31
C ALA A 18 -1.09 28.28 2.75
N ASN A 19 -1.48 28.34 4.01
CA ASN A 19 -2.60 27.59 4.60
C ASN A 19 -3.97 27.83 3.92
N ALA A 20 -4.20 29.01 3.33
CA ALA A 20 -5.45 29.29 2.63
C ALA A 20 -5.54 28.59 1.26
N GLN A 21 -4.41 28.39 0.62
CA GLN A 21 -4.34 27.60 -0.62
C GLN A 21 -4.56 26.11 -0.35
N ILE A 22 -3.98 25.59 0.73
CA ILE A 22 -4.14 24.20 1.16
C ILE A 22 -5.60 23.92 1.53
N LEU A 23 -6.20 24.78 2.37
CA LEU A 23 -7.61 24.64 2.74
C LEU A 23 -8.55 24.71 1.54
N ARG A 24 -8.22 25.51 0.54
CA ARG A 24 -8.96 25.58 -0.73
C ARG A 24 -8.78 24.27 -1.53
N ARG A 25 -7.55 23.76 -1.66
CA ARG A 25 -7.25 22.47 -2.32
C ARG A 25 -7.97 21.29 -1.64
N ILE A 26 -7.88 21.21 -0.31
CA ILE A 26 -8.56 20.17 0.48
C ILE A 26 -10.09 20.30 0.38
N GLY A 27 -10.62 21.52 0.43
CA GLY A 27 -12.06 21.77 0.31
C GLY A 27 -12.61 21.38 -1.07
N GLU A 28 -11.88 21.66 -2.12
CA GLU A 28 -12.23 21.29 -3.50
C GLU A 28 -12.14 19.75 -3.71
N SER A 29 -11.15 19.09 -3.12
CA SER A 29 -11.01 17.63 -3.16
C SER A 29 -12.14 16.93 -2.39
N ALA A 30 -12.47 17.40 -1.18
CA ALA A 30 -13.58 16.86 -0.39
C ALA A 30 -14.95 17.06 -1.06
N ALA A 31 -15.15 18.20 -1.73
CA ALA A 31 -16.39 18.46 -2.49
C ALA A 31 -16.53 17.49 -3.68
N ARG A 32 -15.44 17.19 -4.37
CA ARG A 32 -15.42 16.23 -5.50
C ARG A 32 -15.67 14.79 -5.05
N ALA A 33 -15.08 14.37 -3.94
CA ALA A 33 -15.33 13.05 -3.35
C ALA A 33 -16.81 12.87 -2.97
N ALA A 34 -17.47 13.94 -2.48
CA ALA A 34 -18.90 13.91 -2.20
C ALA A 34 -19.78 13.84 -3.46
N GLU A 35 -19.38 14.50 -4.56
CA GLU A 35 -20.07 14.40 -5.86
C GLU A 35 -19.91 13.02 -6.51
N SER A 36 -18.71 12.41 -6.46
CA SER A 36 -18.46 11.05 -6.96
C SER A 36 -19.35 10.03 -6.25
N ALA A 37 -19.41 10.07 -4.92
CA ALA A 37 -20.25 9.16 -4.14
C ALA A 37 -21.76 9.27 -4.47
N VAL A 38 -22.21 10.44 -4.97
CA VAL A 38 -23.59 10.64 -5.46
C VAL A 38 -23.73 10.06 -6.86
N SER A 39 -22.73 10.23 -7.74
CA SER A 39 -22.71 9.68 -9.10
C SER A 39 -22.72 8.17 -9.10
N ASP A 40 -21.95 7.52 -8.24
CA ASP A 40 -21.86 6.06 -8.15
C ASP A 40 -23.18 5.44 -7.69
N LYS A 41 -23.89 6.05 -6.73
CA LYS A 41 -25.24 5.62 -6.34
C LYS A 41 -26.29 5.79 -7.44
N VAL A 42 -26.11 6.78 -8.33
CA VAL A 42 -26.99 6.98 -9.49
C VAL A 42 -26.67 5.93 -10.56
N ASN A 43 -25.41 5.65 -10.81
CA ASN A 43 -24.96 4.65 -11.79
C ASN A 43 -25.32 3.22 -11.35
N GLU A 44 -25.25 2.91 -10.04
CA GLU A 44 -25.71 1.63 -9.49
C GLU A 44 -27.21 1.43 -9.71
N LYS A 45 -28.03 2.45 -9.45
CA LYS A 45 -29.49 2.40 -9.74
C LYS A 45 -29.81 2.31 -11.23
N ILE A 46 -28.99 2.88 -12.10
CA ILE A 46 -29.15 2.77 -13.55
C ILE A 46 -28.79 1.34 -14.01
N ARG A 47 -27.74 0.72 -13.46
CA ARG A 47 -27.38 -0.68 -13.72
C ARG A 47 -28.46 -1.64 -13.25
N GLU A 48 -28.96 -1.49 -12.02
CA GLU A 48 -30.07 -2.31 -11.53
C GLU A 48 -31.33 -2.17 -12.40
N GLY A 49 -31.58 -0.97 -12.96
CA GLY A 49 -32.68 -0.71 -13.88
C GLY A 49 -32.50 -1.37 -15.25
N ILE A 50 -31.25 -1.45 -15.74
CA ILE A 50 -30.90 -2.06 -17.03
C ILE A 50 -30.91 -3.59 -16.92
N ASP A 51 -30.36 -4.17 -15.86
CA ASP A 51 -30.37 -5.61 -15.61
C ASP A 51 -31.80 -6.15 -15.44
N GLY A 52 -32.69 -5.40 -14.77
CA GLY A 52 -34.11 -5.70 -14.66
C GLY A 52 -34.88 -5.62 -15.99
N ALA A 53 -34.40 -4.85 -16.97
CA ALA A 53 -34.99 -4.74 -18.29
C ALA A 53 -34.54 -5.87 -19.24
N PHE A 54 -33.28 -6.37 -19.06
CA PHE A 54 -32.75 -7.48 -19.86
C PHE A 54 -33.34 -8.84 -19.44
N ASP A 55 -33.70 -9.03 -18.17
CA ASP A 55 -34.31 -10.27 -17.68
C ASP A 55 -35.76 -10.44 -18.15
N LYS A 56 -36.46 -9.33 -18.43
CA LYS A 56 -37.83 -9.39 -19.03
C LYS A 56 -37.83 -9.76 -20.49
N ASN A 57 -36.79 -9.45 -21.23
CA ASN A 57 -36.69 -9.78 -22.67
C ASN A 57 -36.22 -11.21 -22.94
N LYS A 58 -35.75 -11.96 -21.92
CA LYS A 58 -35.34 -13.35 -22.07
C LYS A 58 -36.47 -14.35 -21.89
N LYS A 59 -37.62 -13.91 -21.35
CA LYS A 59 -38.80 -14.77 -21.13
C LYS A 59 -39.76 -14.84 -22.33
N ASP A 60 -39.65 -13.94 -23.33
CA ASP A 60 -40.59 -13.90 -24.46
C ASP A 60 -40.01 -14.44 -25.78
N LYS A 61 -38.80 -15.03 -25.80
CA LYS A 61 -38.20 -15.61 -27.01
C LYS A 61 -38.13 -17.13 -27.06
N ASN A 62 -38.81 -17.86 -26.19
CA ASN A 62 -38.90 -19.31 -26.22
C ASN A 62 -40.33 -19.79 -26.52
N ARG A 63 -40.91 -19.30 -27.60
CA ARG A 63 -42.09 -19.91 -28.19
C ARG A 63 -42.02 -19.63 -29.70
N ASP A 64 -42.02 -20.71 -30.45
CA ASP A 64 -42.04 -20.85 -31.92
C ASP A 64 -40.63 -21.04 -32.52
N GLU A 65 -40.35 -22.31 -32.77
CA GLU A 65 -39.95 -22.89 -34.06
C GLU A 65 -39.60 -24.37 -33.86
N GLU A 66 -40.60 -25.16 -34.12
CA GLU A 66 -40.50 -26.59 -34.42
C GLU A 66 -40.61 -26.74 -35.96
N GLN A 67 -39.81 -27.70 -36.49
CA GLN A 67 -39.88 -28.29 -37.82
C GLN A 67 -39.10 -27.60 -38.97
N THR A 68 -38.05 -28.32 -39.43
CA THR A 68 -38.07 -29.17 -40.63
C THR A 68 -36.76 -29.96 -40.78
N GLU A 69 -36.94 -31.23 -41.18
CA GLU A 69 -35.95 -32.25 -41.53
C GLU A 69 -35.24 -31.93 -42.87
N GLU A 70 -34.02 -32.36 -43.09
CA GLU A 70 -33.57 -33.53 -43.85
C GLU A 70 -32.07 -33.44 -44.25
N ALA A 71 -31.38 -34.51 -43.90
CA ALA A 71 -30.57 -35.45 -44.68
C ALA A 71 -29.17 -35.04 -45.27
N ASP A 72 -28.28 -35.96 -44.90
CA ASP A 72 -27.13 -36.57 -45.63
C ASP A 72 -25.80 -35.84 -45.75
N GLU A 73 -24.72 -36.35 -45.27
CA GLU A 73 -23.86 -37.46 -45.64
C GLU A 73 -22.58 -37.58 -44.82
N GLU A 74 -22.26 -38.78 -44.52
CA GLU A 74 -21.14 -39.46 -43.93
C GLU A 74 -19.75 -38.99 -44.38
N LYS A 75 -18.79 -38.75 -43.42
CA LYS A 75 -17.41 -39.24 -43.52
C LYS A 75 -16.69 -39.36 -42.18
N THR A 76 -16.35 -40.57 -41.89
CA THR A 76 -15.47 -41.23 -40.93
C THR A 76 -14.30 -40.47 -40.37
N ALA A 77 -14.23 -40.47 -39.03
CA ALA A 77 -13.27 -40.74 -37.95
C ALA A 77 -11.77 -40.32 -38.10
N PRO A 78 -11.00 -40.12 -36.98
CA PRO A 78 -10.91 -41.05 -35.88
C PRO A 78 -11.00 -40.42 -34.47
N GLN A 79 -11.38 -41.23 -33.53
CA GLN A 79 -11.42 -41.02 -32.09
C GLN A 79 -10.07 -40.65 -31.51
N SER A 80 -9.98 -39.52 -30.81
CA SER A 80 -8.96 -39.30 -29.79
C SER A 80 -9.62 -39.13 -28.42
N SER A 81 -9.23 -39.98 -27.53
CA SER A 81 -9.67 -40.11 -26.14
C SER A 81 -9.64 -38.76 -25.42
N LYS A 82 -10.81 -38.30 -24.97
CA LYS A 82 -10.90 -37.19 -24.00
C LYS A 82 -10.57 -37.74 -22.62
N ASN A 83 -9.32 -37.58 -22.20
CA ASN A 83 -8.95 -37.59 -20.79
C ASN A 83 -9.57 -36.36 -20.13
N ASN A 84 -10.65 -36.60 -19.43
CA ASN A 84 -11.25 -35.64 -18.52
C ASN A 84 -10.37 -35.64 -17.24
N LYS A 85 -9.28 -34.85 -17.26
CA LYS A 85 -8.56 -34.52 -16.04
C LYS A 85 -9.28 -33.34 -15.40
N ASP A 86 -9.81 -33.58 -14.23
CA ASP A 86 -10.37 -32.61 -13.31
C ASP A 86 -9.51 -31.33 -13.31
N LYS A 87 -10.06 -30.25 -13.84
CA LYS A 87 -9.50 -28.93 -13.68
C LYS A 87 -9.87 -28.41 -12.29
N GLN A 88 -9.02 -28.68 -11.32
CA GLN A 88 -9.03 -27.93 -10.06
C GLN A 88 -8.93 -26.41 -10.36
N PRO A 89 -9.60 -25.56 -9.61
CA PRO A 89 -9.57 -24.13 -9.84
C PRO A 89 -8.14 -23.58 -9.62
N ARG A 90 -7.50 -23.14 -10.68
CA ARG A 90 -6.15 -22.55 -10.70
C ARG A 90 -6.06 -21.17 -10.04
N THR A 91 -7.16 -20.66 -9.49
CA THR A 91 -7.29 -19.28 -9.02
C THR A 91 -6.61 -18.99 -7.68
N ILE A 92 -6.49 -19.97 -6.78
CA ILE A 92 -5.93 -19.72 -5.43
C ILE A 92 -4.40 -19.68 -5.44
N GLU A 93 -3.72 -20.63 -6.08
CA GLU A 93 -2.25 -20.64 -6.14
C GLU A 93 -1.66 -19.43 -6.92
N ALA A 94 -2.35 -18.97 -7.97
CA ALA A 94 -1.92 -17.79 -8.72
C ALA A 94 -2.10 -16.49 -7.92
N ALA A 95 -3.11 -16.38 -7.06
CA ALA A 95 -3.30 -15.26 -6.16
C ALA A 95 -2.22 -15.23 -5.07
N TYR A 96 -1.90 -16.36 -4.44
CA TYR A 96 -0.82 -16.45 -3.45
C TYR A 96 0.57 -16.15 -4.03
N ALA A 97 0.84 -16.51 -5.27
CA ALA A 97 2.11 -16.20 -5.94
C ALA A 97 2.31 -14.69 -6.17
N LYS A 98 1.25 -13.87 -6.06
CA LYS A 98 1.31 -12.40 -6.19
C LYS A 98 1.38 -11.67 -4.84
N CYS A 99 1.20 -12.36 -3.70
CA CYS A 99 1.17 -11.78 -2.36
C CYS A 99 2.33 -12.33 -1.51
N ASP A 100 3.54 -12.39 -2.06
CA ASP A 100 4.72 -12.98 -1.43
C ASP A 100 5.63 -11.95 -0.72
N PHE A 101 5.13 -10.75 -0.43
CA PHE A 101 5.88 -9.73 0.31
C PHE A 101 6.15 -10.19 1.74
N VAL A 102 7.39 -10.00 2.18
CA VAL A 102 7.83 -10.24 3.56
C VAL A 102 8.47 -8.96 4.08
N PRO A 103 7.87 -8.26 5.03
CA PRO A 103 8.49 -7.07 5.61
C PRO A 103 9.79 -7.44 6.34
N GLY A 104 10.76 -6.55 6.27
CA GLY A 104 11.99 -6.64 7.05
C GLY A 104 11.71 -6.50 8.55
N ASP A 105 12.58 -7.05 9.38
CA ASP A 105 12.44 -7.07 10.83
C ASP A 105 13.41 -6.14 11.57
N GLU A 106 14.52 -5.76 10.95
CA GLU A 106 15.44 -4.79 11.53
C GLU A 106 15.17 -3.40 10.93
N ILE A 107 14.51 -2.52 11.72
CA ILE A 107 14.15 -1.18 11.28
C ILE A 107 15.41 -0.35 11.06
N ILE A 108 15.57 0.20 9.87
CA ILE A 108 16.58 1.19 9.46
C ILE A 108 16.01 2.59 9.65
N PHE A 109 14.78 2.81 9.20
CA PHE A 109 14.07 4.08 9.27
C PHE A 109 12.57 3.82 9.42
N ASP A 110 11.88 4.63 10.24
CA ASP A 110 10.44 4.52 10.44
C ASP A 110 9.88 5.90 10.80
N ASP A 111 8.95 6.40 10.01
CA ASP A 111 8.34 7.71 10.22
C ASP A 111 6.89 7.74 9.74
N ASP A 112 5.99 7.94 10.69
CA ASP A 112 4.56 8.16 10.48
C ASP A 112 4.17 9.65 10.58
N LEU A 113 5.18 10.53 10.68
CA LEU A 113 5.06 11.97 10.87
C LEU A 113 4.30 12.37 12.16
N ALA A 114 4.11 11.42 13.10
CA ALA A 114 3.43 11.70 14.35
C ALA A 114 4.28 12.64 15.22
N GLY A 115 3.65 13.74 15.66
CA GLY A 115 4.30 14.74 16.50
C GLY A 115 5.02 15.85 15.74
N GLU A 116 5.08 15.78 14.40
CA GLU A 116 5.58 16.86 13.57
C GLU A 116 4.62 18.07 13.57
N GLN A 117 5.15 19.25 13.32
CA GLN A 117 4.38 20.48 13.28
C GLN A 117 3.77 20.69 11.90
N LEU A 118 2.46 20.99 11.85
CA LEU A 118 1.76 21.28 10.59
C LEU A 118 2.33 22.54 9.92
N GLY A 119 2.56 22.46 8.61
CA GLY A 119 3.10 23.55 7.80
C GLY A 119 4.63 23.67 7.85
N GLU A 120 5.31 22.80 8.59
CA GLU A 120 6.77 22.74 8.66
C GLU A 120 7.32 21.52 7.92
N PHE A 121 8.60 21.56 7.58
CA PHE A 121 9.30 20.41 7.00
C PHE A 121 9.62 19.40 8.11
N PRO A 122 9.40 18.08 7.91
CA PRO A 122 9.54 17.08 8.98
C PRO A 122 11.01 16.86 9.38
N SER A 123 11.22 16.66 10.68
CA SER A 123 12.53 16.70 11.34
C SER A 123 13.44 15.50 11.04
N LYS A 124 12.87 14.37 10.59
CA LYS A 124 13.62 13.14 10.26
C LYS A 124 14.06 13.06 8.80
N TRP A 125 13.87 14.12 8.02
CA TRP A 125 14.09 14.12 6.59
C TRP A 125 15.05 15.23 6.15
N ASP A 126 15.70 15.02 5.01
CA ASP A 126 16.45 16.02 4.26
C ASP A 126 15.64 16.48 3.05
N LEU A 127 15.57 17.80 2.83
CA LEU A 127 15.02 18.37 1.61
C LEU A 127 16.13 18.49 0.57
N ILE A 128 16.06 17.67 -0.47
CA ILE A 128 17.05 17.68 -1.56
C ILE A 128 16.74 18.78 -2.59
N SER A 129 15.45 18.96 -2.92
CA SER A 129 14.98 20.01 -3.85
C SER A 129 13.48 20.26 -3.68
N GLY A 130 13.01 21.43 -4.12
CA GLY A 130 11.57 21.76 -4.15
C GLY A 130 11.04 22.27 -2.82
N VAL A 131 9.73 22.09 -2.60
CA VAL A 131 8.99 22.51 -1.41
C VAL A 131 8.08 21.40 -0.93
N SER A 132 8.16 21.11 0.36
CA SER A 132 7.29 20.14 1.02
C SER A 132 7.02 20.56 2.46
N GLU A 133 5.84 20.23 2.99
CA GLU A 133 5.47 20.49 4.38
C GLU A 133 4.62 19.34 4.93
N VAL A 134 4.48 19.30 6.24
CA VAL A 134 3.60 18.34 6.91
C VAL A 134 2.17 18.88 6.92
N VAL A 135 1.24 18.08 6.46
CA VAL A 135 -0.19 18.36 6.49
C VAL A 135 -0.94 17.27 7.23
N LYS A 136 -2.17 17.59 7.62
CA LYS A 136 -3.12 16.58 8.12
C LYS A 136 -4.23 16.38 7.10
N PHE A 137 -4.29 15.21 6.50
CA PHE A 137 -5.28 14.86 5.50
C PHE A 137 -5.93 13.52 5.83
N ASP A 138 -7.25 13.45 5.81
CA ASP A 138 -8.05 12.25 6.11
C ASP A 138 -7.62 11.55 7.42
N GLY A 139 -7.36 12.38 8.46
CA GLY A 139 -6.97 11.91 9.79
C GLY A 139 -5.50 11.47 9.93
N LYS A 140 -4.73 11.37 8.85
CA LYS A 140 -3.30 11.05 8.85
C LYS A 140 -2.44 12.31 8.74
N MET A 141 -1.26 12.28 9.35
CA MET A 141 -0.18 13.23 9.06
C MET A 141 0.52 12.75 7.80
N ALA A 142 0.85 13.65 6.89
CA ALA A 142 1.46 13.30 5.61
C ALA A 142 2.41 14.40 5.10
N PHE A 143 3.36 14.02 4.25
CA PHE A 143 4.02 14.95 3.36
C PHE A 143 3.03 15.51 2.35
N ASP A 144 3.02 16.82 2.16
CA ASP A 144 2.48 17.49 0.97
C ASP A 144 3.65 17.96 0.10
N PHE A 145 3.80 17.34 -1.05
CA PHE A 145 4.78 17.74 -2.05
C PHE A 145 4.16 18.84 -2.91
N GLN A 146 4.62 20.08 -2.73
CA GLN A 146 3.97 21.27 -3.32
C GLN A 146 4.45 21.61 -4.73
N ASP A 147 5.66 21.16 -5.10
CA ASP A 147 6.27 21.46 -6.40
C ASP A 147 6.65 20.22 -7.19
N VAL A 148 6.70 20.38 -8.51
CA VAL A 148 7.24 19.38 -9.45
C VAL A 148 8.73 19.14 -9.13
N GLY A 149 9.11 17.87 -9.00
CA GLY A 149 10.50 17.50 -8.71
C GLY A 149 10.94 17.81 -7.29
N THR A 150 9.99 17.96 -6.35
CA THR A 150 10.31 17.99 -4.93
C THR A 150 10.87 16.62 -4.53
N ARG A 151 12.07 16.64 -3.94
CA ARG A 151 12.81 15.47 -3.50
C ARG A 151 13.13 15.54 -2.02
N VAL A 152 12.92 14.43 -1.34
CA VAL A 152 13.27 14.25 0.06
C VAL A 152 14.00 12.93 0.26
N ALA A 153 14.86 12.88 1.27
CA ALA A 153 15.58 11.67 1.66
C ALA A 153 15.49 11.46 3.18
N PRO A 154 15.52 10.23 3.69
CA PRO A 154 15.64 9.97 5.12
C PRO A 154 16.94 10.59 5.68
N LEU A 155 16.84 11.33 6.79
CA LEU A 155 18.00 11.91 7.47
C LEU A 155 18.77 10.82 8.21
N MET A 156 19.78 10.28 7.55
CA MET A 156 20.56 9.13 8.03
C MET A 156 21.97 9.54 8.45
N LYS A 157 22.52 8.85 9.44
CA LYS A 157 23.91 9.06 9.87
C LYS A 157 24.91 8.86 8.73
N ASN A 158 24.65 7.90 7.82
CA ASN A 158 25.37 7.72 6.57
C ASN A 158 24.36 7.82 5.43
N PRO A 159 24.11 9.02 4.88
CA PRO A 159 22.99 9.26 3.97
C PRO A 159 23.10 8.55 2.61
N ARG A 160 24.31 8.09 2.24
CA ARG A 160 24.56 7.43 0.96
C ARG A 160 24.77 5.92 1.06
N ASN A 161 24.72 5.34 2.28
CA ASN A 161 24.98 3.92 2.45
C ASN A 161 24.25 3.41 3.72
N TYR A 162 22.95 3.17 3.61
CA TYR A 162 22.11 2.63 4.67
C TYR A 162 21.23 1.44 4.20
N LEU A 163 21.05 1.26 2.91
CA LEU A 163 20.40 0.08 2.36
C LEU A 163 21.38 -1.09 2.35
N THR A 164 20.88 -2.26 2.66
CA THR A 164 21.66 -3.51 2.71
C THR A 164 21.36 -4.39 1.49
N ASP A 165 22.04 -5.51 1.35
CA ASP A 165 21.77 -6.48 0.27
C ASP A 165 20.35 -7.06 0.34
N GLU A 166 19.70 -6.96 1.50
CA GLU A 166 18.32 -7.39 1.72
C GLU A 166 17.60 -6.31 2.52
N PHE A 167 16.60 -5.68 1.90
CA PHE A 167 15.80 -4.64 2.54
C PHE A 167 14.36 -4.64 2.04
N THR A 168 13.49 -4.00 2.80
CA THR A 168 12.12 -3.66 2.42
C THR A 168 11.85 -2.18 2.61
N ILE A 169 10.96 -1.64 1.79
CA ILE A 169 10.43 -0.28 1.91
C ILE A 169 8.91 -0.40 1.90
N GLU A 170 8.28 0.32 2.80
CA GLU A 170 6.83 0.43 2.88
C GLU A 170 6.44 1.88 3.03
N CYS A 171 5.37 2.33 2.38
CA CYS A 171 4.76 3.64 2.61
C CYS A 171 3.29 3.64 2.22
N ASP A 172 2.52 4.56 2.80
CA ASP A 172 1.18 4.87 2.35
C ASP A 172 1.21 6.10 1.45
N PHE A 173 0.52 6.05 0.32
CA PHE A 173 0.36 7.15 -0.62
C PHE A 173 -1.12 7.37 -0.94
N TYR A 174 -1.49 8.60 -1.24
CA TYR A 174 -2.87 8.94 -1.60
C TYR A 174 -3.04 8.89 -3.12
N ALA A 175 -3.99 8.10 -3.60
CA ALA A 175 -4.39 8.11 -5.01
C ALA A 175 -5.55 9.08 -5.18
N GLY A 176 -5.30 10.26 -5.76
CA GLY A 176 -6.36 11.24 -6.01
C GLY A 176 -7.47 10.69 -6.92
N ASP A 177 -8.70 11.13 -6.72
CA ASP A 177 -9.82 10.83 -7.61
C ASP A 177 -9.73 11.69 -8.88
N ASN A 178 -9.55 11.03 -10.01
CA ASN A 178 -9.41 11.67 -11.33
C ASN A 178 -10.74 11.78 -12.09
N SER A 179 -11.87 11.40 -11.50
CA SER A 179 -13.18 11.37 -12.19
C SER A 179 -13.73 12.74 -12.54
N THR A 180 -13.11 13.83 -12.06
CA THR A 180 -13.60 15.21 -12.20
C THR A 180 -12.67 16.16 -12.97
N ILE A 181 -11.65 15.64 -13.66
CA ILE A 181 -10.70 16.48 -14.38
C ILE A 181 -11.24 16.79 -15.77
N GLU A 182 -11.53 18.07 -16.05
CA GLU A 182 -11.78 18.55 -17.43
C GLU A 182 -10.57 18.22 -18.32
N GLU A 183 -10.82 17.81 -19.56
CA GLU A 183 -9.84 17.25 -20.51
C GLU A 183 -8.58 18.10 -20.76
N ASP A 184 -8.56 19.37 -20.34
CA ASP A 184 -7.44 20.32 -20.55
C ASP A 184 -6.50 20.47 -19.34
N LEU A 185 -6.76 19.82 -18.20
CA LEU A 185 -5.98 19.95 -16.98
C LEU A 185 -5.26 18.63 -16.68
N TYR A 186 -4.02 18.52 -17.13
CA TYR A 186 -3.12 17.38 -16.86
C TYR A 186 -2.71 17.33 -15.38
N SER A 187 -3.63 17.00 -14.49
CA SER A 187 -3.33 16.68 -13.12
C SER A 187 -2.79 15.25 -13.05
N ARG A 188 -1.48 15.11 -12.87
CA ARG A 188 -0.82 13.81 -12.76
C ARG A 188 -0.23 13.69 -11.37
N SER A 189 -0.90 12.96 -10.50
CA SER A 189 -0.31 12.51 -9.24
C SER A 189 0.65 11.36 -9.53
N ASN A 190 1.92 11.68 -9.58
CA ASN A 190 2.98 10.71 -9.84
C ASN A 190 3.98 10.75 -8.70
N TYR A 191 4.36 9.59 -8.27
CA TYR A 191 5.36 9.39 -7.23
C TYR A 191 6.54 8.63 -7.81
N ARG A 192 7.72 8.88 -7.25
CA ARG A 192 8.93 8.20 -7.65
C ARG A 192 9.79 7.87 -6.43
N ILE A 193 10.46 6.72 -6.51
CA ILE A 193 11.62 6.41 -5.68
C ILE A 193 12.81 6.22 -6.60
N ASP A 194 13.81 7.05 -6.41
CA ASP A 194 15.11 6.93 -7.07
C ASP A 194 16.08 6.18 -6.18
N PHE A 195 16.74 5.18 -6.74
CA PHE A 195 17.73 4.36 -6.04
C PHE A 195 19.13 4.60 -6.60
N TYR A 196 20.07 4.77 -5.70
CA TYR A 196 21.45 5.12 -6.03
C TYR A 196 22.47 4.19 -5.38
N THR A 197 23.62 4.04 -6.02
CA THR A 197 24.84 3.49 -5.38
C THR A 197 25.51 4.55 -4.51
N GLU A 198 26.43 4.15 -3.63
CA GLU A 198 27.13 5.05 -2.69
C GLU A 198 27.86 6.21 -3.38
N ASP A 199 28.35 6.02 -4.61
CA ASP A 199 29.00 7.04 -5.44
C ASP A 199 28.03 8.04 -6.10
N GLY A 200 26.71 7.84 -5.91
CA GLY A 200 25.65 8.68 -6.49
C GLY A 200 25.20 8.27 -7.89
N THR A 201 25.63 7.12 -8.39
CA THR A 201 25.11 6.60 -9.66
C THR A 201 23.70 6.06 -9.47
N GLN A 202 22.73 6.57 -10.22
CA GLN A 202 21.36 6.10 -10.21
C GLN A 202 21.27 4.69 -10.83
N VAL A 203 20.66 3.77 -10.12
CA VAL A 203 20.53 2.37 -10.55
C VAL A 203 19.09 1.94 -10.78
N CYS A 204 18.12 2.69 -10.24
CA CYS A 204 16.71 2.44 -10.52
C CYS A 204 15.90 3.72 -10.34
N GLU A 205 14.96 3.95 -11.27
CA GLU A 205 13.83 4.86 -11.14
C GLU A 205 12.58 3.99 -11.05
N PHE A 206 11.87 4.08 -9.94
CA PHE A 206 10.60 3.39 -9.74
C PHE A 206 9.48 4.41 -9.63
N ASP A 207 8.70 4.54 -10.70
CA ASP A 207 7.55 5.45 -10.79
C ASP A 207 6.25 4.69 -10.57
N TRP A 208 5.29 5.32 -9.86
CA TRP A 208 3.90 4.87 -9.89
C TRP A 208 2.97 6.05 -10.12
N HIS A 209 2.15 5.88 -11.14
CA HIS A 209 1.20 6.86 -11.62
C HIS A 209 -0.18 6.48 -11.13
N THR A 210 -0.84 7.36 -10.39
CA THR A 210 -2.17 7.11 -9.81
C THR A 210 -3.28 7.80 -10.59
N ALA A 211 -2.89 8.70 -11.51
CA ALA A 211 -3.80 9.44 -12.38
C ALA A 211 -4.08 8.68 -13.70
N ASP A 212 -4.11 9.38 -14.82
CA ASP A 212 -4.59 8.92 -16.13
C ASP A 212 -4.09 7.54 -16.59
N SER A 213 -2.82 7.22 -16.40
CA SER A 213 -2.25 5.96 -16.89
C SER A 213 -2.40 4.79 -15.92
N LYS A 214 -2.50 5.05 -14.62
CA LYS A 214 -2.53 4.04 -13.55
C LYS A 214 -1.53 2.90 -13.80
N THR A 215 -0.27 3.28 -13.94
CA THR A 215 0.83 2.37 -14.27
C THR A 215 1.96 2.48 -13.25
N VAL A 216 2.73 1.41 -13.14
CA VAL A 216 4.08 1.47 -12.58
C VAL A 216 5.09 1.35 -13.71
N SER A 217 6.18 2.10 -13.61
CA SER A 217 7.33 2.00 -14.51
C SER A 217 8.61 1.87 -13.69
N CYS A 218 9.45 0.93 -14.04
CA CYS A 218 10.73 0.72 -13.39
C CYS A 218 11.84 0.70 -14.43
N TYR A 219 12.65 1.76 -14.47
CA TYR A 219 13.86 1.84 -15.29
C TYR A 219 15.05 1.51 -14.40
N TYR A 220 15.77 0.44 -14.69
CA TYR A 220 16.82 -0.05 -13.82
C TYR A 220 18.08 -0.51 -14.57
N THR A 221 19.21 -0.45 -13.86
CA THR A 221 20.46 -1.05 -14.29
C THR A 221 20.54 -2.49 -13.78
N SER A 222 20.70 -3.42 -14.69
CA SER A 222 20.87 -4.84 -14.35
C SER A 222 22.26 -5.13 -13.77
N THR A 223 22.43 -6.27 -13.12
CA THR A 223 23.73 -6.74 -12.61
C THR A 223 24.79 -6.91 -13.70
N SER A 224 24.40 -6.87 -14.98
CA SER A 224 25.33 -6.88 -16.14
C SER A 224 25.47 -5.50 -16.78
N ASP A 225 25.17 -4.42 -16.04
CA ASP A 225 25.25 -3.00 -16.45
C ASP A 225 24.46 -2.67 -17.72
N ARG A 226 23.31 -3.31 -17.91
CA ARG A 226 22.35 -3.00 -18.98
C ARG A 226 21.19 -2.21 -18.43
N SER A 227 20.78 -1.15 -19.12
CA SER A 227 19.54 -0.45 -18.84
C SER A 227 18.34 -1.28 -19.32
N VAL A 228 17.35 -1.45 -18.45
CA VAL A 228 16.15 -2.26 -18.71
C VAL A 228 14.94 -1.51 -18.17
N SER A 229 13.77 -1.67 -18.79
CA SER A 229 12.48 -1.19 -18.27
C SER A 229 11.54 -2.37 -17.96
N SER A 230 10.66 -2.14 -17.00
CA SER A 230 9.57 -3.04 -16.65
C SER A 230 8.35 -2.20 -16.28
N ASP A 231 7.27 -2.34 -17.04
CA ASP A 231 6.06 -1.56 -16.87
C ASP A 231 4.87 -2.49 -16.60
N ALA A 232 3.89 -2.02 -15.81
CA ALA A 232 2.66 -2.75 -15.53
C ALA A 232 1.49 -1.79 -15.27
N GLU A 233 0.28 -2.21 -15.66
CA GLU A 233 -0.96 -1.54 -15.29
C GLU A 233 -1.32 -1.88 -13.84
N ILE A 234 -1.71 -0.87 -13.05
CA ILE A 234 -2.05 -1.01 -11.63
C ILE A 234 -3.47 -0.56 -11.29
N GLY A 235 -4.25 -0.06 -12.26
CA GLY A 235 -5.59 0.47 -12.02
C GLY A 235 -6.55 -0.49 -11.32
N ALA A 236 -6.41 -1.80 -11.53
CA ALA A 236 -7.21 -2.82 -10.85
C ALA A 236 -6.82 -3.05 -9.36
N TYR A 237 -5.72 -2.45 -8.90
CA TYR A 237 -5.17 -2.63 -7.56
C TYR A 237 -5.15 -1.34 -6.75
N LEU A 238 -5.50 -0.20 -7.36
CA LEU A 238 -5.61 1.10 -6.70
C LEU A 238 -7.02 1.34 -6.19
N ASN A 239 -7.12 1.93 -5.02
CA ASN A 239 -8.33 2.50 -4.47
C ASN A 239 -8.30 4.01 -4.75
N ASP A 240 -9.09 4.47 -5.73
CA ASP A 240 -9.17 5.87 -6.12
C ASP A 240 -9.81 6.72 -5.01
N GLY A 241 -9.29 7.90 -4.76
CA GLY A 241 -9.76 8.77 -3.70
C GLY A 241 -9.44 8.28 -2.29
N GLU A 242 -8.54 7.31 -2.14
CA GLU A 242 -8.20 6.69 -0.88
C GLU A 242 -6.68 6.52 -0.69
N TRP A 243 -6.30 6.20 0.53
CA TRP A 243 -4.95 5.80 0.86
C TRP A 243 -4.67 4.40 0.32
N ASN A 244 -3.52 4.25 -0.33
CA ASN A 244 -3.01 3.00 -0.85
C ASN A 244 -1.67 2.68 -0.21
N HIS A 245 -1.29 1.41 -0.20
CA HIS A 245 -0.05 0.94 0.39
C HIS A 245 0.92 0.44 -0.67
N LEU A 246 2.13 1.00 -0.70
CA LEU A 246 3.26 0.52 -1.48
C LEU A 246 4.17 -0.32 -0.60
N SER A 247 4.56 -1.50 -1.09
CA SER A 247 5.64 -2.29 -0.49
C SER A 247 6.67 -2.65 -1.54
N ILE A 248 7.94 -2.55 -1.20
CA ILE A 248 9.07 -2.95 -2.04
C ILE A 248 9.93 -3.92 -1.26
N SER A 249 10.38 -4.98 -1.91
CA SER A 249 11.42 -5.87 -1.39
C SER A 249 12.58 -5.98 -2.35
N PHE A 250 13.80 -5.89 -1.82
CA PHE A 250 15.04 -6.15 -2.52
C PHE A 250 15.79 -7.29 -1.81
N ASN A 251 16.22 -8.28 -2.58
CA ASN A 251 17.02 -9.39 -2.05
C ASN A 251 18.18 -9.67 -3.02
N LYS A 252 19.37 -9.23 -2.64
CA LYS A 252 20.67 -9.38 -3.35
C LYS A 252 20.66 -8.79 -4.76
N ARG A 253 19.69 -9.11 -5.58
CA ARG A 253 19.50 -8.65 -6.96
C ARG A 253 18.03 -8.67 -7.41
N ALA A 254 17.17 -9.31 -6.65
CA ALA A 254 15.76 -9.42 -6.99
C ALA A 254 15.00 -8.24 -6.37
N PHE A 255 14.37 -7.43 -7.22
CA PHE A 255 13.51 -6.32 -6.81
C PHE A 255 12.06 -6.66 -7.12
N LYS A 256 11.19 -6.48 -6.14
CA LYS A 256 9.75 -6.67 -6.28
C LYS A 256 9.01 -5.49 -5.69
N ALA A 257 7.94 -5.04 -6.34
CA ALA A 257 7.04 -4.02 -5.82
C ALA A 257 5.60 -4.51 -5.79
N TYR A 258 4.85 -4.02 -4.81
CA TYR A 258 3.48 -4.43 -4.51
C TYR A 258 2.62 -3.19 -4.24
N ILE A 259 1.41 -3.17 -4.79
CA ILE A 259 0.37 -2.20 -4.47
C ILE A 259 -0.76 -2.95 -3.75
N ASN A 260 -1.14 -2.47 -2.56
CA ASN A 260 -2.17 -3.09 -1.71
C ASN A 260 -1.97 -4.60 -1.57
N GLY A 261 -0.71 -5.03 -1.36
CA GLY A 261 -0.29 -6.42 -1.21
C GLY A 261 -0.20 -7.23 -2.50
N THR A 262 -0.62 -6.70 -3.67
CA THR A 262 -0.52 -7.40 -4.95
C THR A 262 0.79 -7.04 -5.65
N ARG A 263 1.58 -8.06 -6.03
CA ARG A 263 2.84 -7.85 -6.76
C ARG A 263 2.60 -7.32 -8.16
N VAL A 264 3.14 -6.13 -8.43
CA VAL A 264 3.03 -5.41 -9.71
C VAL A 264 4.34 -5.39 -10.49
N VAL A 265 5.50 -5.49 -9.81
CA VAL A 265 6.83 -5.57 -10.43
C VAL A 265 7.59 -6.78 -9.89
N ASN A 266 8.34 -7.45 -10.77
CA ASN A 266 9.22 -8.56 -10.43
C ASN A 266 10.47 -8.56 -11.33
N ILE A 267 11.56 -8.00 -10.81
CA ILE A 267 12.85 -7.87 -11.50
C ILE A 267 13.85 -8.83 -10.87
N PRO A 268 14.39 -9.79 -11.64
CA PRO A 268 15.26 -10.82 -11.06
C PRO A 268 16.72 -10.40 -10.88
N ASN A 269 17.18 -9.28 -11.47
CA ASN A 269 18.59 -8.96 -11.61
C ASN A 269 18.92 -7.46 -11.65
N MET A 270 18.39 -6.68 -10.72
CA MET A 270 18.73 -5.27 -10.55
C MET A 270 20.07 -5.12 -9.80
N LYS A 271 20.86 -4.10 -10.14
CA LYS A 271 22.08 -3.70 -9.41
C LYS A 271 21.68 -3.21 -8.01
N ALA A 272 22.44 -3.61 -6.98
CA ALA A 272 22.13 -3.28 -5.61
C ALA A 272 22.28 -1.76 -5.35
N PRO A 273 21.27 -1.09 -4.78
CA PRO A 273 21.35 0.30 -4.35
C PRO A 273 21.90 0.41 -2.92
N ASN A 274 22.42 1.60 -2.59
CA ASN A 274 22.91 1.94 -1.26
C ASN A 274 22.04 2.96 -0.51
N TYR A 275 21.30 3.79 -1.25
CA TYR A 275 20.37 4.77 -0.68
C TYR A 275 19.24 5.09 -1.68
N LEU A 276 18.25 5.84 -1.20
CA LEU A 276 17.10 6.26 -2.00
C LEU A 276 16.73 7.73 -1.76
N GLU A 277 15.99 8.29 -2.72
CA GLU A 277 15.28 9.56 -2.61
C GLU A 277 13.82 9.36 -3.02
N LEU A 278 12.89 10.00 -2.33
CA LEU A 278 11.49 10.08 -2.72
C LEU A 278 11.30 11.36 -3.54
N GLU A 279 10.67 11.24 -4.69
CA GLU A 279 10.35 12.37 -5.57
C GLU A 279 8.85 12.42 -5.85
N SER A 280 8.30 13.61 -5.81
CA SER A 280 6.98 13.91 -6.35
C SER A 280 7.10 14.48 -7.75
N ARG A 281 6.33 13.92 -8.68
CA ARG A 281 6.24 14.39 -10.06
C ARG A 281 4.85 14.93 -10.36
N LEU A 282 4.45 15.96 -9.61
CA LEU A 282 3.24 16.73 -9.92
C LEU A 282 3.40 17.41 -11.30
N TRP A 283 2.38 17.28 -12.13
CA TRP A 283 2.25 18.09 -13.35
C TRP A 283 0.93 18.85 -13.26
N GLY A 284 1.02 20.18 -13.12
CA GLY A 284 -0.15 21.06 -13.06
C GLY A 284 -0.54 21.52 -11.66
N ASP A 285 -1.44 22.50 -11.59
CA ASP A 285 -1.80 23.22 -10.35
C ASP A 285 -2.85 22.48 -9.48
N HIS A 286 -3.25 21.25 -9.80
CA HIS A 286 -4.45 20.62 -9.24
C HIS A 286 -4.24 19.20 -8.66
N GLY A 287 -3.03 18.70 -8.56
CA GLY A 287 -2.75 17.40 -7.95
C GLY A 287 -2.47 17.51 -6.45
N VAL A 288 -2.79 16.44 -5.71
CA VAL A 288 -2.30 16.24 -4.34
C VAL A 288 -1.40 15.02 -4.33
N ASN A 289 -0.20 15.16 -3.78
CA ASN A 289 0.76 14.07 -3.62
C ASN A 289 1.09 13.94 -2.14
N PHE A 290 0.41 13.01 -1.48
CA PHE A 290 0.61 12.73 -0.06
C PHE A 290 1.27 11.38 0.14
N ILE A 291 2.33 11.37 0.95
CA ILE A 291 3.02 10.16 1.42
C ILE A 291 3.08 10.21 2.95
N THR A 292 2.94 9.06 3.58
CA THR A 292 3.09 8.88 5.02
C THR A 292 3.51 7.45 5.35
N ASN A 293 3.77 7.15 6.62
CA ASN A 293 4.12 5.83 7.12
C ASN A 293 5.31 5.20 6.37
N VAL A 294 6.37 5.99 6.14
CA VAL A 294 7.55 5.48 5.44
C VAL A 294 8.38 4.63 6.39
N ARG A 295 8.57 3.38 6.01
CA ARG A 295 9.33 2.40 6.76
C ARG A 295 10.37 1.73 5.88
N ILE A 296 11.62 1.72 6.32
CA ILE A 296 12.73 1.01 5.68
C ILE A 296 13.28 0.01 6.70
N ALA A 297 13.40 -1.25 6.32
CA ALA A 297 13.91 -2.29 7.20
C ALA A 297 14.81 -3.26 6.45
N LYS A 298 15.81 -3.85 7.12
CA LYS A 298 16.60 -4.94 6.55
C LYS A 298 15.98 -6.30 6.86
N GLY A 299 16.42 -7.28 6.06
CA GLY A 299 16.00 -8.66 6.14
C GLY A 299 14.64 -8.88 5.51
N ALA A 300 14.38 -10.10 5.21
CA ALA A 300 13.11 -10.67 4.80
C ALA A 300 13.19 -12.17 5.06
N VAL A 301 13.35 -12.55 6.36
CA VAL A 301 13.50 -13.96 6.73
C VAL A 301 12.15 -14.67 6.61
N PRO A 302 12.06 -15.80 5.90
CA PRO A 302 10.82 -16.58 5.81
C PRO A 302 10.23 -16.90 7.19
N LEU A 303 8.92 -16.84 7.33
CA LEU A 303 8.22 -17.07 8.61
C LEU A 303 8.58 -18.41 9.25
N TYR A 304 8.73 -19.46 8.42
CA TYR A 304 9.08 -20.79 8.89
C TYR A 304 10.48 -20.83 9.52
N ASP A 305 11.45 -20.15 8.92
CA ASP A 305 12.82 -20.10 9.43
C ASP A 305 12.90 -19.37 10.78
N ARG A 306 12.13 -18.29 10.95
CA ARG A 306 12.00 -17.60 12.25
C ARG A 306 11.40 -18.51 13.32
N LEU A 307 10.35 -19.23 12.97
CA LEU A 307 9.69 -20.13 13.90
C LEU A 307 10.60 -21.28 14.36
N THR A 308 11.42 -21.82 13.45
CA THR A 308 12.34 -22.91 13.77
C THR A 308 13.55 -22.43 14.58
N THR A 309 14.01 -21.21 14.37
CA THR A 309 15.17 -20.64 15.06
C THR A 309 14.79 -20.06 16.41
N ASP A 310 13.70 -19.28 16.49
CA ASP A 310 13.38 -18.44 17.65
C ASP A 310 12.18 -18.95 18.45
N GLY A 311 11.48 -19.98 17.96
CA GLY A 311 10.25 -20.50 18.56
C GLY A 311 9.06 -19.54 18.44
N LYS A 312 9.22 -18.42 17.74
CA LYS A 312 8.21 -17.39 17.55
C LYS A 312 8.42 -16.63 16.24
N ILE A 313 7.36 -16.01 15.77
CA ILE A 313 7.38 -15.05 14.66
C ILE A 313 7.11 -13.67 15.25
N ILE A 314 8.00 -12.72 15.00
CA ILE A 314 7.77 -11.29 15.29
C ILE A 314 7.41 -10.61 13.98
N THR A 315 6.33 -9.85 13.98
CA THR A 315 5.92 -9.08 12.82
C THR A 315 5.54 -7.65 13.17
N TYR A 316 5.88 -6.74 12.28
CA TYR A 316 5.53 -5.32 12.32
C TYR A 316 4.51 -4.97 11.22
N ALA A 317 4.19 -5.93 10.35
CA ALA A 317 3.29 -5.74 9.21
C ALA A 317 1.81 -5.78 9.60
N ILE A 318 1.48 -6.19 10.83
CA ILE A 318 0.11 -6.13 11.34
C ILE A 318 -0.06 -4.81 12.06
N THR A 319 -0.73 -3.87 11.41
CA THR A 319 -0.94 -2.50 11.87
C THR A 319 -2.42 -2.23 12.14
N PHE A 320 -2.67 -1.21 12.94
CA PHE A 320 -4.01 -0.85 13.39
C PHE A 320 -4.24 0.66 13.23
N GLU A 321 -5.48 1.06 13.16
CA GLU A 321 -5.84 2.47 13.29
C GLU A 321 -5.36 3.03 14.64
N THR A 322 -4.91 4.29 14.64
CA THR A 322 -4.34 4.92 15.83
C THR A 322 -5.30 4.88 17.01
N GLY A 323 -4.85 4.31 18.13
CA GLY A 323 -5.66 4.16 19.35
C GLY A 323 -6.78 3.14 19.27
N LYS A 324 -6.88 2.35 18.17
CA LYS A 324 -7.93 1.35 17.95
C LYS A 324 -7.35 -0.05 17.80
N ALA A 325 -8.24 -1.04 17.75
CA ALA A 325 -7.95 -2.43 17.44
C ALA A 325 -8.46 -2.83 16.04
N ASP A 326 -8.88 -1.86 15.22
CA ASP A 326 -9.32 -2.09 13.85
C ASP A 326 -8.07 -2.36 12.99
N LEU A 327 -8.01 -3.53 12.37
CA LEU A 327 -6.92 -3.91 11.48
C LEU A 327 -6.96 -3.04 10.21
N LYS A 328 -5.81 -2.53 9.83
CA LYS A 328 -5.69 -1.87 8.53
C LYS A 328 -5.71 -2.91 7.41
N PRO A 329 -6.21 -2.56 6.19
CA PRO A 329 -6.32 -3.49 5.07
C PRO A 329 -5.00 -4.19 4.71
N GLU A 330 -3.89 -3.48 4.76
CA GLU A 330 -2.54 -4.02 4.49
C GLU A 330 -2.12 -5.15 5.44
N SER A 331 -2.63 -5.15 6.67
CA SER A 331 -2.37 -6.21 7.66
C SER A 331 -2.87 -7.59 7.22
N MET A 332 -3.88 -7.63 6.34
CA MET A 332 -4.45 -8.88 5.85
C MET A 332 -3.45 -9.72 5.05
N VAL A 333 -2.46 -9.11 4.42
CA VAL A 333 -1.41 -9.83 3.70
C VAL A 333 -0.61 -10.71 4.67
N GLU A 334 -0.19 -10.16 5.81
CA GLU A 334 0.56 -10.90 6.82
C GLU A 334 -0.33 -11.94 7.54
N ILE A 335 -1.59 -11.59 7.82
CA ILE A 335 -2.57 -12.53 8.39
C ILE A 335 -2.78 -13.74 7.48
N MET A 336 -2.94 -13.53 6.17
CA MET A 336 -3.07 -14.61 5.19
C MET A 336 -1.81 -15.49 5.12
N ARG A 337 -0.61 -14.90 5.27
CA ARG A 337 0.65 -15.63 5.31
C ARG A 337 0.77 -16.52 6.55
N ILE A 338 0.41 -16.00 7.72
CA ILE A 338 0.34 -16.78 8.98
C ILE A 338 -0.71 -17.88 8.85
N ALA A 339 -1.89 -17.58 8.32
CA ALA A 339 -2.93 -18.57 8.08
C ALA A 339 -2.44 -19.68 7.16
N LYS A 340 -1.77 -19.35 6.06
CA LYS A 340 -1.19 -20.32 5.12
C LYS A 340 -0.16 -21.21 5.82
N LEU A 341 0.77 -20.63 6.59
CA LEU A 341 1.75 -21.38 7.37
C LEU A 341 1.07 -22.39 8.30
N MET A 342 0.00 -21.98 8.99
CA MET A 342 -0.78 -22.87 9.88
C MET A 342 -1.61 -23.91 9.13
N GLN A 343 -2.04 -23.64 7.90
CA GLN A 343 -2.72 -24.60 7.02
C GLN A 343 -1.75 -25.67 6.50
N ASP A 344 -0.53 -25.26 6.15
CA ASP A 344 0.53 -26.15 5.64
C ASP A 344 1.09 -27.04 6.76
N ASP A 345 1.12 -26.56 8.00
CA ASP A 345 1.51 -27.33 9.19
C ASP A 345 0.39 -27.33 10.25
N ALA A 346 -0.41 -28.41 10.24
CA ALA A 346 -1.52 -28.60 11.17
C ALA A 346 -1.08 -28.72 12.65
N SER A 347 0.20 -28.94 12.93
CA SER A 347 0.72 -29.04 14.30
C SER A 347 0.98 -27.68 14.95
N LEU A 348 1.05 -26.59 14.17
CA LEU A 348 1.30 -25.25 14.67
C LEU A 348 0.10 -24.71 15.45
N ASN A 349 0.36 -24.32 16.69
CA ASN A 349 -0.57 -23.61 17.55
C ASN A 349 0.13 -22.34 18.05
N PHE A 350 -0.56 -21.20 18.06
CA PHE A 350 0.03 -19.93 18.44
C PHE A 350 -0.69 -19.25 19.60
N GLU A 351 0.12 -18.65 20.49
CA GLU A 351 -0.29 -17.54 21.32
C GLU A 351 0.03 -16.24 20.57
N VAL A 352 -1.00 -15.49 20.21
CA VAL A 352 -0.87 -14.19 19.55
C VAL A 352 -0.72 -13.13 20.61
N GLN A 353 0.44 -12.46 20.66
CA GLN A 353 0.76 -11.44 21.64
C GLN A 353 0.78 -10.05 21.01
N GLY A 354 -0.07 -9.14 21.50
CA GLY A 354 -0.05 -7.73 21.12
C GLY A 354 0.83 -6.91 22.05
N HIS A 355 1.74 -6.09 21.49
CA HIS A 355 2.64 -5.22 22.25
C HIS A 355 2.44 -3.76 21.89
N CYS A 356 2.60 -2.87 22.86
CA CYS A 356 2.63 -1.41 22.71
C CYS A 356 4.00 -0.86 23.11
N ASP A 357 4.29 0.36 22.64
CA ASP A 357 5.34 1.19 23.23
C ASP A 357 4.88 1.80 24.58
N ASN A 358 5.70 2.65 25.18
CA ASN A 358 5.40 3.29 26.46
C ASN A 358 4.71 4.67 26.34
N THR A 359 4.20 5.04 25.17
CA THR A 359 3.61 6.38 24.96
C THR A 359 2.30 6.56 25.72
N GLY A 360 1.51 5.50 25.89
CA GLY A 360 0.28 5.49 26.68
C GLY A 360 0.48 4.98 28.11
N SER A 361 -0.50 5.17 28.97
CA SER A 361 -0.52 4.54 30.30
C SER A 361 -0.91 3.06 30.20
N ASP A 362 -0.51 2.25 31.20
CA ASP A 362 -0.89 0.83 31.26
C ASP A 362 -2.41 0.62 31.21
N LYS A 363 -3.20 1.54 31.82
CA LYS A 363 -4.66 1.51 31.74
C LYS A 363 -5.20 1.58 30.32
N VAL A 364 -4.44 2.15 29.39
CA VAL A 364 -4.77 2.25 27.96
C VAL A 364 -4.11 1.11 27.18
N ASN A 365 -2.80 0.87 27.40
CA ASN A 365 -2.01 -0.08 26.62
C ASN A 365 -2.40 -1.53 26.85
N ASP A 366 -2.73 -1.91 28.10
CA ASP A 366 -3.10 -3.29 28.42
C ASP A 366 -4.39 -3.73 27.72
N PRO A 367 -5.52 -3.02 27.87
CA PRO A 367 -6.75 -3.42 27.15
C PRO A 367 -6.66 -3.22 25.64
N LEU A 368 -5.85 -2.25 25.15
CA LEU A 368 -5.69 -2.03 23.71
C LEU A 368 -4.89 -3.19 23.08
N SER A 369 -3.78 -3.59 23.69
CA SER A 369 -2.97 -4.72 23.22
C SER A 369 -3.75 -6.04 23.22
N GLN A 370 -4.59 -6.26 24.25
CA GLN A 370 -5.47 -7.42 24.31
C GLN A 370 -6.48 -7.44 23.17
N LYS A 371 -7.20 -6.34 22.94
CA LYS A 371 -8.17 -6.22 21.83
C LYS A 371 -7.51 -6.40 20.46
N ARG A 372 -6.29 -5.90 20.28
CA ARG A 372 -5.52 -6.08 19.05
C ARG A 372 -5.17 -7.54 18.81
N ALA A 373 -4.71 -8.26 19.82
CA ALA A 373 -4.46 -9.70 19.73
C ALA A 373 -5.75 -10.48 19.41
N GLU A 374 -6.87 -10.11 20.02
CA GLU A 374 -8.18 -10.71 19.73
C GLU A 374 -8.64 -10.46 18.29
N ALA A 375 -8.44 -9.25 17.75
CA ALA A 375 -8.77 -8.91 16.37
C ALA A 375 -7.95 -9.75 15.37
N ILE A 376 -6.67 -9.99 15.66
CA ILE A 376 -5.82 -10.86 14.82
C ILE A 376 -6.31 -12.30 14.86
N VAL A 377 -6.62 -12.82 16.05
CA VAL A 377 -7.17 -14.18 16.20
C VAL A 377 -8.49 -14.33 15.44
N ALA A 378 -9.39 -13.34 15.53
CA ALA A 378 -10.63 -13.34 14.76
C ALA A 378 -10.39 -13.39 13.27
N ALA A 379 -9.45 -12.57 12.75
CA ALA A 379 -9.09 -12.54 11.34
C ALA A 379 -8.48 -13.87 10.87
N LEU A 380 -7.65 -14.54 11.68
CA LEU A 380 -7.12 -15.87 11.37
C LEU A 380 -8.22 -16.94 11.33
N VAL A 381 -9.19 -16.86 12.23
CA VAL A 381 -10.35 -17.77 12.22
C VAL A 381 -11.20 -17.56 10.96
N GLU A 382 -11.40 -16.32 10.52
CA GLU A 382 -12.04 -16.00 9.23
C GLU A 382 -11.29 -16.59 8.03
N GLN A 383 -9.95 -16.72 8.12
CA GLN A 383 -9.12 -17.41 7.13
C GLN A 383 -9.14 -18.95 7.26
N GLY A 384 -10.01 -19.50 8.12
CA GLY A 384 -10.23 -20.95 8.24
C GLY A 384 -9.32 -21.66 9.26
N ILE A 385 -8.59 -20.91 10.12
CA ILE A 385 -7.83 -21.53 11.20
C ILE A 385 -8.75 -21.84 12.37
N ALA A 386 -8.67 -23.09 12.89
CA ALA A 386 -9.47 -23.52 14.03
C ALA A 386 -9.14 -22.70 15.29
N ALA A 387 -10.18 -22.20 15.98
CA ALA A 387 -10.03 -21.28 17.10
C ALA A 387 -9.25 -21.87 18.29
N ASP A 388 -9.31 -23.19 18.47
CA ASP A 388 -8.60 -23.92 19.53
C ASP A 388 -7.07 -23.97 19.33
N ARG A 389 -6.61 -23.69 18.11
CA ARG A 389 -5.19 -23.55 17.76
C ARG A 389 -4.61 -22.17 18.12
N LEU A 390 -5.44 -21.23 18.53
CA LEU A 390 -5.07 -19.83 18.75
C LEU A 390 -5.43 -19.38 20.16
N SER A 391 -4.63 -18.48 20.72
CA SER A 391 -5.00 -17.71 21.92
C SER A 391 -4.51 -16.28 21.78
N ALA A 392 -5.22 -15.31 22.35
CA ALA A 392 -4.89 -13.90 22.32
C ALA A 392 -4.41 -13.41 23.69
N VAL A 393 -3.28 -12.72 23.72
CA VAL A 393 -2.72 -12.14 24.96
C VAL A 393 -2.20 -10.72 24.70
N GLY A 394 -2.74 -9.75 25.46
CA GLY A 394 -2.18 -8.40 25.50
C GLY A 394 -0.99 -8.33 26.43
N LYS A 395 0.12 -7.81 25.96
CA LYS A 395 1.36 -7.59 26.74
C LYS A 395 1.56 -6.12 27.13
N GLY A 396 0.69 -5.22 26.69
CA GLY A 396 0.84 -3.79 26.94
C GLY A 396 2.22 -3.27 26.54
N SER A 397 2.77 -2.39 27.36
CA SER A 397 4.14 -1.86 27.25
C SER A 397 5.17 -2.60 28.14
N HIS A 398 4.78 -3.73 28.76
CA HIS A 398 5.57 -4.37 29.82
C HIS A 398 6.76 -5.20 29.32
N ASN A 399 6.80 -5.53 28.03
CA ASN A 399 7.85 -6.38 27.45
C ASN A 399 8.56 -5.66 26.28
N PRO A 400 9.27 -4.54 26.54
CA PRO A 400 10.00 -3.85 25.50
C PRO A 400 11.19 -4.71 25.01
N ILE A 401 11.43 -4.70 23.69
CA ILE A 401 12.62 -5.34 23.09
C ILE A 401 13.65 -4.31 22.63
N ALA A 402 13.30 -3.02 22.72
CA ALA A 402 14.17 -1.90 22.37
C ALA A 402 13.92 -0.71 23.30
N ASP A 403 14.80 0.28 23.22
CA ASP A 403 14.74 1.47 24.07
C ASP A 403 13.55 2.36 23.68
N ASN A 404 12.62 2.55 24.61
CA ASN A 404 11.44 3.41 24.43
C ASN A 404 11.76 4.92 24.41
N SER A 405 13.00 5.34 24.70
CA SER A 405 13.40 6.74 24.62
C SER A 405 13.60 7.22 23.19
N THR A 406 13.80 6.30 22.24
CA THR A 406 13.98 6.58 20.81
C THR A 406 12.74 6.21 20.00
N ASP A 407 12.51 6.88 18.87
CA ASP A 407 11.40 6.57 17.98
C ASP A 407 11.57 5.18 17.35
N GLU A 408 12.78 4.83 16.94
CA GLU A 408 13.11 3.51 16.40
C GLU A 408 12.88 2.40 17.44
N GLY A 409 13.21 2.65 18.70
CA GLY A 409 12.96 1.70 19.77
C GLY A 409 11.47 1.55 20.06
N ARG A 410 10.70 2.64 20.06
CA ARG A 410 9.24 2.58 20.19
C ARG A 410 8.60 1.84 19.02
N ALA A 411 9.06 2.08 17.78
CA ALA A 411 8.59 1.36 16.61
C ALA A 411 8.81 -0.16 16.74
N LYS A 412 9.99 -0.59 17.23
CA LYS A 412 10.27 -2.00 17.52
C LYS A 412 9.40 -2.57 18.65
N ASN A 413 8.97 -1.75 19.60
CA ASN A 413 8.10 -2.19 20.67
C ASN A 413 6.64 -2.33 20.24
N ARG A 414 6.17 -1.56 19.24
CA ARG A 414 4.85 -1.72 18.60
C ARG A 414 4.86 -2.91 17.64
N ARG A 415 4.63 -4.11 18.15
CA ARG A 415 4.74 -5.36 17.40
C ARG A 415 3.68 -6.39 17.77
N VAL A 416 3.58 -7.41 16.93
CA VAL A 416 2.84 -8.64 17.21
C VAL A 416 3.81 -9.81 17.24
N GLU A 417 3.67 -10.70 18.21
CA GLU A 417 4.42 -11.95 18.29
C GLU A 417 3.46 -13.15 18.19
N PHE A 418 3.80 -14.11 17.34
CA PHE A 418 3.16 -15.42 17.29
C PHE A 418 4.08 -16.43 17.97
N VAL A 419 3.78 -16.76 19.19
CA VAL A 419 4.61 -17.68 20.00
C VAL A 419 4.07 -19.09 19.85
N LYS A 420 4.91 -20.03 19.43
CA LYS A 420 4.54 -21.44 19.27
C LYS A 420 4.20 -22.03 20.65
N LYS A 421 3.08 -22.76 20.73
CA LYS A 421 2.64 -23.52 21.92
C LYS A 421 3.11 -24.95 21.88
#